data_0111ecd0390d325fdfafd45aa6389fe1
#
_entry.id   0111ecd0390d325fdfafd45aa6389fe1
#
_cell.length_a   1.000
_cell.length_b   1.000
_cell.length_c   1.000
_cell.angle_alpha   90.00
_cell.angle_beta   90.00
_cell.angle_gamma   90.00
#
_symmetry.space_group_name_H-M   'P 1'
#
loop_
_entity.id
_entity.type
_entity.pdbx_description
1 polymer ?
#
loop_
_entity_poly.entity_id
_entity_poly.type
_entity_poly.pdbx_seq_one_letter_code
_entity_poly.pdbx_strand_id
1 'polypeptide(L)'
;MIKRLYFVHAIALSFIAFIFGCNDTATDFDRNPSQIHYSKHARCRMNCRHIDQSEVKEILTEGEINYSKSDLNEDVCHKRYALEGYSHDNQQLRIIVAECNNVLTVITIIDLGREWPCECE
;
A
#
# COMPACT_ATOMS: atom_id res chain seq x y z
N MET A 1 -21.38 71.76 21.50
CA MET A 1 -20.55 70.67 21.97
C MET A 1 -20.94 69.44 21.22
N ILE A 2 -20.12 69.06 20.30
CA ILE A 2 -20.38 67.87 19.46
C ILE A 2 -19.64 66.70 20.08
N LYS A 3 -20.36 65.74 20.66
CA LYS A 3 -19.79 64.48 21.10
C LYS A 3 -19.64 63.55 19.90
N ARG A 4 -18.40 63.37 19.47
CA ARG A 4 -18.09 62.38 18.46
C ARG A 4 -18.21 60.97 19.06
N LEU A 5 -19.20 60.24 18.60
CA LEU A 5 -19.36 58.84 18.89
C LEU A 5 -18.37 58.05 18.00
N TYR A 6 -17.32 57.52 18.60
CA TYR A 6 -16.43 56.63 17.91
C TYR A 6 -17.09 55.25 17.85
N PHE A 7 -17.58 54.91 16.66
CA PHE A 7 -17.99 53.54 16.35
C PHE A 7 -16.73 52.68 16.17
N VAL A 8 -16.42 51.95 17.20
CA VAL A 8 -15.39 50.93 17.11
C VAL A 8 -16.00 49.71 16.41
N HIS A 9 -15.71 49.57 15.12
CA HIS A 9 -16.03 48.34 14.40
C HIS A 9 -15.04 47.30 14.83
N ALA A 10 -15.44 46.45 15.74
CA ALA A 10 -14.72 45.21 16.02
C ALA A 10 -14.92 44.26 14.83
N ILE A 11 -13.94 44.19 13.97
CA ILE A 11 -13.88 43.16 12.91
C ILE A 11 -13.51 41.87 13.61
N ALA A 12 -14.52 41.07 13.89
CA ALA A 12 -14.28 39.68 14.31
C ALA A 12 -13.77 38.87 13.09
N LEU A 13 -12.44 38.74 13.04
CA LEU A 13 -11.82 37.80 12.12
C LEU A 13 -12.16 36.37 12.58
N SER A 14 -13.18 35.82 11.97
CA SER A 14 -13.50 34.40 12.10
C SER A 14 -12.43 33.59 11.39
N PHE A 15 -11.47 33.09 12.16
CA PHE A 15 -10.53 32.09 11.70
C PHE A 15 -11.30 30.77 11.50
N ILE A 16 -11.72 30.51 10.28
CA ILE A 16 -12.18 29.19 9.89
C ILE A 16 -10.92 28.33 9.81
N ALA A 17 -10.62 27.61 10.88
CA ALA A 17 -9.65 26.54 10.85
C ALA A 17 -10.19 25.45 9.92
N PHE A 18 -9.68 25.41 8.69
CA PHE A 18 -9.82 24.25 7.82
C PHE A 18 -9.02 23.12 8.47
N ILE A 19 -9.72 22.29 9.23
CA ILE A 19 -9.19 21.02 9.65
C ILE A 19 -9.15 20.17 8.39
N PHE A 20 -7.99 20.14 7.73
CA PHE A 20 -7.71 19.06 6.80
C PHE A 20 -7.65 17.79 7.64
N GLY A 21 -8.77 17.10 7.71
CA GLY A 21 -8.77 15.74 8.17
C GLY A 21 -7.88 14.95 7.21
N CYS A 22 -6.71 14.53 7.68
CA CYS A 22 -6.02 13.43 7.04
C CYS A 22 -7.00 12.26 7.07
N ASN A 23 -7.63 11.96 5.95
CA ASN A 23 -8.18 10.65 5.75
C ASN A 23 -6.97 9.72 5.70
N ASP A 24 -6.59 9.18 6.83
CA ASP A 24 -5.91 7.92 6.85
C ASP A 24 -6.86 6.94 6.17
N THR A 25 -6.65 6.74 4.89
CA THR A 25 -7.19 5.57 4.20
C THR A 25 -6.55 4.41 4.94
N ALA A 26 -7.30 3.83 5.88
CA ALA A 26 -6.92 2.62 6.53
C ALA A 26 -6.55 1.64 5.41
N THR A 27 -5.26 1.29 5.35
CA THR A 27 -4.82 0.26 4.41
C THR A 27 -5.62 -0.98 4.75
N ASP A 28 -6.30 -1.52 3.76
CA ASP A 28 -7.21 -2.65 3.95
C ASP A 28 -6.50 -3.93 4.42
N PHE A 29 -5.19 -3.90 4.62
CA PHE A 29 -4.40 -4.98 5.18
C PHE A 29 -3.17 -4.44 5.94
N ASP A 30 -2.64 -5.26 6.84
CA ASP A 30 -1.44 -4.94 7.61
C ASP A 30 -0.18 -5.04 6.73
N ARG A 31 0.51 -3.93 6.56
CA ARG A 31 1.78 -3.87 5.80
C ARG A 31 2.98 -4.39 6.58
N ASN A 32 2.84 -4.61 7.87
CA ASN A 32 3.88 -5.15 8.73
C ASN A 32 3.34 -6.34 9.56
N PRO A 33 2.89 -7.40 8.89
CA PRO A 33 2.27 -8.52 9.55
C PRO A 33 3.28 -9.27 10.43
N SER A 34 2.77 -9.94 11.47
CA SER A 34 3.59 -10.76 12.35
C SER A 34 4.18 -12.00 11.66
N GLN A 35 3.51 -12.49 10.62
CA GLN A 35 3.94 -13.64 9.84
C GLN A 35 3.71 -13.43 8.35
N ILE A 36 4.72 -13.77 7.55
CA ILE A 36 4.66 -13.77 6.09
C ILE A 36 4.88 -15.19 5.61
N HIS A 37 3.89 -15.74 4.94
CA HIS A 37 3.99 -17.01 4.24
C HIS A 37 4.26 -16.77 2.76
N TYR A 38 5.09 -17.63 2.19
CA TYR A 38 5.35 -17.64 0.75
C TYR A 38 4.77 -18.94 0.18
N SER A 39 3.86 -18.82 -0.77
CA SER A 39 3.35 -20.01 -1.48
C SER A 39 4.47 -20.74 -2.20
N LYS A 40 4.26 -22.01 -2.53
CA LYS A 40 5.20 -22.76 -3.36
C LYS A 40 5.48 -22.04 -4.69
N HIS A 41 4.45 -21.50 -5.30
CA HIS A 41 4.54 -20.73 -6.53
C HIS A 41 5.36 -19.44 -6.36
N ALA A 42 5.12 -18.70 -5.27
CA ALA A 42 5.89 -17.50 -4.96
C ALA A 42 7.38 -17.81 -4.77
N ARG A 43 7.72 -18.87 -4.05
CA ARG A 43 9.11 -19.30 -3.82
C ARG A 43 9.80 -19.65 -5.13
N CYS A 44 9.13 -20.38 -6.01
CA CYS A 44 9.65 -20.71 -7.33
C CYS A 44 9.94 -19.46 -8.15
N ARG A 45 9.00 -18.51 -8.16
CA ARG A 45 9.14 -17.22 -8.86
C ARG A 45 10.26 -16.37 -8.30
N MET A 46 10.38 -16.27 -6.98
CA MET A 46 11.46 -15.56 -6.31
C MET A 46 12.82 -16.14 -6.69
N ASN A 47 12.98 -17.45 -6.59
CA ASN A 47 14.23 -18.10 -6.91
C ASN A 47 14.61 -17.92 -8.40
N CYS A 48 13.68 -18.12 -9.32
CA CYS A 48 13.91 -17.95 -10.75
C CYS A 48 14.23 -16.50 -11.12
N ARG A 49 13.57 -15.52 -10.49
CA ARG A 49 13.69 -14.08 -10.80
C ARG A 49 14.71 -13.36 -9.94
N HIS A 50 15.47 -14.07 -9.12
CA HIS A 50 16.47 -13.52 -8.22
C HIS A 50 15.90 -12.44 -7.28
N ILE A 51 14.74 -12.71 -6.70
CA ILE A 51 14.06 -11.83 -5.74
C ILE A 51 14.17 -12.46 -4.37
N ASP A 52 14.72 -11.72 -3.41
CA ASP A 52 14.82 -12.18 -2.03
C ASP A 52 13.67 -11.66 -1.14
N GLN A 53 13.63 -12.15 0.09
CA GLN A 53 12.59 -11.76 1.02
C GLN A 53 12.68 -10.29 1.45
N SER A 54 13.87 -9.68 1.43
CA SER A 54 14.04 -8.28 1.77
C SER A 54 13.40 -7.37 0.72
N GLU A 55 13.53 -7.72 -0.54
CA GLU A 55 12.87 -7.03 -1.66
C GLU A 55 11.34 -7.13 -1.56
N VAL A 56 10.82 -8.31 -1.22
CA VAL A 56 9.38 -8.48 -0.99
C VAL A 56 8.90 -7.60 0.15
N LYS A 57 9.63 -7.53 1.25
CA LYS A 57 9.28 -6.66 2.39
C LYS A 57 9.32 -5.18 2.03
N GLU A 58 10.25 -4.75 1.19
CA GLU A 58 10.28 -3.37 0.68
C GLU A 58 8.99 -3.03 -0.07
N ILE A 59 8.55 -3.90 -0.96
CA ILE A 59 7.31 -3.69 -1.70
C ILE A 59 6.08 -3.74 -0.80
N LEU A 60 6.06 -4.63 0.19
CA LEU A 60 4.98 -4.68 1.19
C LEU A 60 4.86 -3.37 1.95
N THR A 61 5.99 -2.81 2.37
CA THR A 61 6.05 -1.61 3.20
C THR A 61 5.80 -0.33 2.41
N GLU A 62 6.43 -0.19 1.25
CA GLU A 62 6.51 1.07 0.49
C GLU A 62 5.73 1.05 -0.84
N GLY A 63 5.36 -0.13 -1.33
CA GLY A 63 4.68 -0.28 -2.61
C GLY A 63 3.28 0.33 -2.61
N GLU A 64 2.82 0.71 -3.78
CA GLU A 64 1.49 1.21 -4.01
C GLU A 64 0.52 0.09 -4.38
N ILE A 65 -0.71 0.16 -3.88
CA ILE A 65 -1.74 -0.80 -4.26
C ILE A 65 -2.26 -0.45 -5.66
N ASN A 66 -2.12 -1.40 -6.57
CA ASN A 66 -2.77 -1.33 -7.87
C ASN A 66 -4.16 -1.97 -7.78
N TYR A 67 -5.19 -1.13 -7.59
CA TYR A 67 -6.57 -1.60 -7.41
C TYR A 67 -7.13 -2.28 -8.65
N SER A 68 -6.69 -1.90 -9.85
CA SER A 68 -7.14 -2.53 -11.09
C SER A 68 -6.62 -3.96 -11.27
N LYS A 69 -5.54 -4.32 -10.58
CA LYS A 69 -4.93 -5.66 -10.56
C LYS A 69 -5.22 -6.43 -9.26
N SER A 70 -5.91 -5.79 -8.34
CA SER A 70 -6.37 -6.41 -7.09
C SER A 70 -7.74 -7.03 -7.28
N ASP A 71 -8.05 -8.03 -6.47
CA ASP A 71 -9.38 -8.64 -6.38
C ASP A 71 -9.90 -8.48 -4.95
N LEU A 72 -10.75 -7.49 -4.75
CA LEU A 72 -11.26 -7.09 -3.43
C LEU A 72 -12.75 -7.44 -3.25
N ASN A 73 -13.37 -8.10 -4.22
CA ASN A 73 -14.78 -8.50 -4.16
C ASN A 73 -14.99 -9.84 -3.44
N GLU A 74 -13.93 -10.44 -2.95
CA GLU A 74 -13.95 -11.71 -2.26
C GLU A 74 -14.15 -11.56 -0.75
N ASP A 75 -14.36 -12.69 -0.07
CA ASP A 75 -14.37 -12.76 1.40
C ASP A 75 -13.04 -12.27 2.00
N VAL A 76 -13.07 -11.91 3.28
CA VAL A 76 -11.90 -11.32 3.98
C VAL A 76 -10.60 -12.09 3.75
N CYS A 77 -10.63 -13.42 3.84
CA CYS A 77 -9.42 -14.24 3.64
C CYS A 77 -9.06 -14.49 2.17
N HIS A 78 -9.91 -14.11 1.23
CA HIS A 78 -9.73 -14.37 -0.19
C HIS A 78 -9.47 -13.11 -1.03
N LYS A 79 -9.50 -11.93 -0.39
CA LYS A 79 -9.12 -10.70 -1.05
C LYS A 79 -7.65 -10.77 -1.46
N ARG A 80 -7.35 -10.30 -2.66
CA ARG A 80 -6.00 -10.26 -3.20
C ARG A 80 -5.61 -8.84 -3.53
N TYR A 81 -4.52 -8.42 -2.95
CA TYR A 81 -3.94 -7.10 -3.19
C TYR A 81 -2.75 -7.22 -4.11
N ALA A 82 -2.69 -6.39 -5.13
CA ALA A 82 -1.53 -6.22 -5.98
C ALA A 82 -0.76 -4.99 -5.51
N LEU A 83 0.47 -5.18 -5.02
CA LEU A 83 1.36 -4.09 -4.62
C LEU A 83 2.48 -3.96 -5.64
N GLU A 84 2.77 -2.74 -6.03
CA GLU A 84 3.79 -2.43 -7.02
C GLU A 84 4.81 -1.44 -6.49
N GLY A 85 6.07 -1.65 -6.83
CA GLY A 85 7.16 -0.77 -6.47
C GLY A 85 8.49 -1.24 -7.05
N TYR A 86 9.52 -0.46 -6.75
CA TYR A 86 10.90 -0.80 -7.11
C TYR A 86 11.63 -1.35 -5.89
N SER A 87 12.30 -2.48 -6.06
CA SER A 87 13.19 -3.03 -5.05
C SER A 87 14.53 -2.29 -5.04
N HIS A 88 15.36 -2.53 -4.00
CA HIS A 88 16.72 -1.98 -3.92
C HIS A 88 17.64 -2.45 -5.07
N ASP A 89 17.34 -3.60 -5.69
CA ASP A 89 18.01 -4.08 -6.90
C ASP A 89 17.44 -3.47 -8.19
N ASN A 90 16.59 -2.45 -8.05
CA ASN A 90 15.95 -1.74 -9.14
C ASN A 90 15.07 -2.62 -10.05
N GLN A 91 14.54 -3.70 -9.51
CA GLN A 91 13.51 -4.49 -10.18
C GLN A 91 12.13 -3.85 -9.92
N GLN A 92 11.36 -3.67 -10.96
CA GLN A 92 9.97 -3.22 -10.83
C GLN A 92 9.08 -4.43 -10.60
N LEU A 93 8.61 -4.57 -9.37
CA LEU A 93 7.90 -5.74 -8.91
C LEU A 93 6.41 -5.48 -8.71
N ARG A 94 5.60 -6.49 -9.01
CA ARG A 94 4.23 -6.62 -8.53
C ARG A 94 4.14 -7.87 -7.67
N ILE A 95 3.73 -7.72 -6.42
CA ILE A 95 3.46 -8.84 -5.54
C ILE A 95 1.95 -8.97 -5.33
N ILE A 96 1.46 -10.19 -5.38
CA ILE A 96 0.06 -10.51 -5.07
C ILE A 96 0.03 -11.16 -3.71
N VAL A 97 -0.74 -10.56 -2.80
CA VAL A 97 -0.84 -11.00 -1.41
C VAL A 97 -2.29 -11.18 -0.98
N ALA A 98 -2.49 -12.07 -0.03
CA ALA A 98 -3.75 -12.23 0.68
C ALA A 98 -3.47 -12.27 2.19
N GLU A 99 -4.34 -11.66 2.98
CA GLU A 99 -4.26 -11.67 4.43
C GLU A 99 -5.42 -12.47 5.03
N CYS A 100 -5.10 -13.30 5.99
CA CYS A 100 -6.08 -14.03 6.77
C CYS A 100 -5.55 -14.25 8.20
N ASN A 101 -6.31 -13.82 9.22
CA ASN A 101 -5.95 -14.02 10.64
C ASN A 101 -4.53 -13.54 11.00
N ASN A 102 -4.17 -12.33 10.58
CA ASN A 102 -2.84 -11.72 10.78
C ASN A 102 -1.66 -12.45 10.12
N VAL A 103 -1.95 -13.37 9.23
CA VAL A 103 -0.95 -14.02 8.37
C VAL A 103 -1.09 -13.49 6.96
N LEU A 104 -0.02 -12.92 6.43
CA LEU A 104 0.05 -12.48 5.05
C LEU A 104 0.67 -13.59 4.21
N THR A 105 -0.01 -13.97 3.14
CA THR A 105 0.51 -14.93 2.17
C THR A 105 0.91 -14.21 0.89
N VAL A 106 2.16 -14.33 0.51
CA VAL A 106 2.63 -13.92 -0.82
C VAL A 106 2.28 -15.05 -1.79
N ILE A 107 1.38 -14.76 -2.72
CA ILE A 107 0.84 -15.75 -3.66
C ILE A 107 1.74 -15.88 -4.88
N THR A 108 2.14 -14.74 -5.44
CA THR A 108 3.06 -14.68 -6.58
C THR A 108 3.78 -13.35 -6.64
N ILE A 109 4.88 -13.33 -7.39
CA ILE A 109 5.70 -12.14 -7.62
C ILE A 109 6.00 -12.06 -9.11
N ILE A 110 5.80 -10.89 -9.68
CA ILE A 110 5.98 -10.60 -11.09
C ILE A 110 7.03 -9.51 -11.24
N ASP A 111 8.02 -9.72 -12.07
CA ASP A 111 8.93 -8.68 -12.52
C ASP A 111 8.29 -7.98 -13.74
N LEU A 112 7.91 -6.71 -13.56
CA LEU A 112 7.23 -5.94 -14.60
C LEU A 112 8.19 -5.41 -15.67
N GLY A 113 9.48 -5.35 -15.37
CA GLY A 113 10.51 -4.81 -16.25
C GLY A 113 11.19 -5.86 -17.12
N ARG A 114 11.01 -7.14 -16.82
CA ARG A 114 11.71 -8.23 -17.49
C ARG A 114 10.90 -9.51 -17.49
N GLU A 115 10.92 -10.21 -18.62
CA GLU A 115 10.44 -11.59 -18.70
C GLU A 115 11.55 -12.57 -18.30
N TRP A 116 11.19 -13.52 -17.45
CA TRP A 116 12.07 -14.58 -17.00
C TRP A 116 11.54 -15.92 -17.48
N PRO A 117 12.40 -16.82 -18.00
CA PRO A 117 11.97 -18.15 -18.41
C PRO A 117 11.77 -19.07 -17.20
N CYS A 118 10.76 -18.77 -16.36
CA CYS A 118 10.45 -19.53 -15.16
C CYS A 118 9.45 -20.64 -15.47
N GLU A 119 9.79 -21.85 -15.08
CA GLU A 119 8.88 -23.01 -15.10
C GLU A 119 8.34 -23.22 -13.66
N CYS A 120 7.34 -22.44 -13.27
CA CYS A 120 6.70 -22.51 -11.98
C CYS A 120 5.22 -22.87 -12.15
N GLU A 121 4.83 -24.04 -11.68
CA GLU A 121 3.44 -24.52 -11.63
C GLU A 121 2.82 -24.36 -10.23
#